data_07ec6ad57f962b9d6b0c49107ca20ebf
#
_entry.id   07ec6ad57f962b9d6b0c49107ca20ebf
#
_cell.length_a   1.000
_cell.length_b   1.000
_cell.length_c   1.000
_cell.angle_alpha   90.00
_cell.angle_beta   90.00
_cell.angle_gamma   90.00
#
_symmetry.space_group_name_H-M   'P 1'
#
loop_
_entity.id
_entity.type
_entity.pdbx_description
1 polymer ?
#
loop_
_entity_poly.entity_id
_entity_poly.type
_entity_poly.pdbx_seq_one_letter_code
_entity_poly.pdbx_strand_id
1 'polypeptide(L)'
;EKGKTNINDIYGAGDVTGRNPIWPTAVKEGIIAANNMLGKEMIMTDFFGSKNTMNFVGVATMSLGDIEPKDETYKVEISIDGENYKKIIHKDGKIYGAIIQGDLSYAGVLTQLIKEKIDISKVTKNIFDIDYADFFNIEKNFEFSYK
;
A
#
# COMPACT_ATOMS: atom_id res chain seq x y z
N GLU A 1 18.23 1.36 0.74
CA GLU A 1 17.61 1.22 -0.59
C GLU A 1 18.39 0.28 -1.51
N LYS A 2 19.71 0.17 -1.35
CA LYS A 2 20.61 -0.71 -2.13
C LYS A 2 20.94 -2.04 -1.44
N GLY A 3 20.38 -2.31 -0.28
CA GLY A 3 20.71 -3.48 0.54
C GLY A 3 22.08 -3.40 1.22
N LYS A 4 22.84 -2.32 1.08
CA LYS A 4 24.15 -2.14 1.74
C LYS A 4 23.98 -1.84 3.23
N THR A 5 24.87 -2.42 4.04
CA THR A 5 25.03 -2.04 5.43
C THR A 5 26.05 -0.89 5.58
N ASN A 6 26.32 -0.47 6.79
CA ASN A 6 27.39 0.48 7.10
C ASN A 6 28.80 -0.12 7.08
N ILE A 7 28.91 -1.43 6.88
CA ILE A 7 30.17 -2.15 6.73
C ILE A 7 30.37 -2.48 5.25
N ASN A 8 31.58 -2.22 4.73
CA ASN A 8 31.88 -2.51 3.33
C ASN A 8 31.71 -3.99 3.02
N ASP A 9 31.18 -4.28 1.82
CA ASP A 9 30.97 -5.61 1.27
C ASP A 9 29.99 -6.51 2.04
N ILE A 10 29.26 -5.92 3.01
CA ILE A 10 28.17 -6.59 3.72
C ILE A 10 26.83 -6.01 3.28
N TYR A 11 25.92 -6.91 2.92
CA TYR A 11 24.57 -6.59 2.48
C TYR A 11 23.54 -7.31 3.36
N GLY A 12 22.34 -6.71 3.48
CA GLY A 12 21.21 -7.28 4.22
C GLY A 12 19.94 -7.28 3.38
N ALA A 13 19.13 -8.32 3.56
CA ALA A 13 17.83 -8.45 2.92
C ALA A 13 16.86 -9.21 3.84
N GLY A 14 15.56 -8.96 3.71
CA GLY A 14 14.50 -9.59 4.49
C GLY A 14 14.33 -8.95 5.87
N ASP A 15 13.84 -9.72 6.81
CA ASP A 15 13.41 -9.25 8.15
C ASP A 15 14.49 -8.48 8.90
N VAL A 16 15.75 -8.82 8.68
CA VAL A 16 16.91 -8.15 9.29
C VAL A 16 16.99 -6.66 8.93
N THR A 17 16.39 -6.23 7.81
CA THR A 17 16.38 -4.82 7.39
C THR A 17 15.41 -3.97 8.21
N GLY A 18 14.49 -4.59 8.95
CA GLY A 18 13.49 -3.90 9.78
C GLY A 18 12.43 -3.12 9.00
N ARG A 19 12.35 -3.30 7.67
CA ARG A 19 11.41 -2.55 6.82
C ARG A 19 10.03 -3.18 6.80
N ASN A 20 9.87 -4.22 5.99
CA ASN A 20 8.62 -4.95 5.83
C ASN A 20 8.89 -6.45 5.97
N PRO A 21 8.64 -7.06 7.14
CA PRO A 21 8.96 -8.47 7.40
C PRO A 21 7.95 -9.39 6.73
N ILE A 22 7.89 -9.36 5.41
CA ILE A 22 7.04 -10.23 4.59
C ILE A 22 7.84 -10.82 3.43
N TRP A 23 7.52 -12.04 3.06
CA TRP A 23 8.23 -12.79 2.02
C TRP A 23 8.41 -12.03 0.69
N PRO A 24 7.40 -11.36 0.08
CA PRO A 24 7.60 -10.66 -1.18
C PRO A 24 8.64 -9.53 -1.11
N THR A 25 8.71 -8.82 0.02
CA THR A 25 9.72 -7.77 0.25
C THR A 25 11.09 -8.38 0.41
N ALA A 26 11.24 -9.47 1.18
CA ALA A 26 12.50 -10.16 1.36
C ALA A 26 13.11 -10.64 0.02
N VAL A 27 12.26 -11.16 -0.89
CA VAL A 27 12.70 -11.56 -2.24
C VAL A 27 13.21 -10.36 -3.05
N LYS A 28 12.47 -9.25 -3.06
CA LYS A 28 12.90 -8.03 -3.77
C LYS A 28 14.20 -7.48 -3.21
N GLU A 29 14.32 -7.38 -1.89
CA GLU A 29 15.55 -6.93 -1.24
C GLU A 29 16.74 -7.85 -1.54
N GLY A 30 16.52 -9.16 -1.56
CA GLY A 30 17.55 -10.13 -1.92
C GLY A 30 18.07 -9.95 -3.36
N ILE A 31 17.16 -9.74 -4.32
CA ILE A 31 17.51 -9.47 -5.71
C ILE A 31 18.32 -8.18 -5.82
N ILE A 32 17.92 -7.12 -5.11
CA ILE A 32 18.62 -5.83 -5.11
C ILE A 32 19.99 -5.96 -4.49
N ALA A 33 20.10 -6.62 -3.34
CA ALA A 33 21.38 -6.85 -2.68
C ALA A 33 22.34 -7.63 -3.59
N ALA A 34 21.88 -8.72 -4.20
CA ALA A 34 22.69 -9.55 -5.11
C ALA A 34 23.19 -8.76 -6.33
N ASN A 35 22.35 -7.94 -6.96
CA ASN A 35 22.79 -7.10 -8.09
C ASN A 35 23.85 -6.09 -7.66
N ASN A 36 23.68 -5.43 -6.51
CA ASN A 36 24.66 -4.48 -6.01
C ASN A 36 25.99 -5.14 -5.59
N MET A 37 25.95 -6.36 -5.08
CA MET A 37 27.17 -7.17 -4.84
C MET A 37 27.96 -7.40 -6.13
N LEU A 38 27.26 -7.57 -7.26
CA LEU A 38 27.88 -7.78 -8.58
C LEU A 38 28.24 -6.47 -9.29
N GLY A 39 28.16 -5.31 -8.61
CA GLY A 39 28.43 -4.02 -9.19
C GLY A 39 27.33 -3.49 -10.15
N LYS A 40 26.19 -4.17 -10.24
CA LYS A 40 25.03 -3.73 -11.01
C LYS A 40 24.14 -2.87 -10.09
N GLU A 41 24.23 -1.55 -10.27
CA GLU A 41 23.48 -0.64 -9.41
C GLU A 41 21.98 -0.84 -9.54
N MET A 42 21.34 -1.22 -8.43
CA MET A 42 19.89 -1.39 -8.31
C MET A 42 19.39 -0.80 -7.00
N ILE A 43 18.28 -0.09 -7.04
CA ILE A 43 17.64 0.50 -5.86
C ILE A 43 16.22 -0.02 -5.70
N MET A 44 15.75 -0.09 -4.46
CA MET A 44 14.36 -0.39 -4.16
C MET A 44 13.51 0.84 -4.48
N THR A 45 12.71 0.78 -5.52
CA THR A 45 11.77 1.85 -5.93
C THR A 45 10.34 1.58 -5.50
N ASP A 46 9.98 0.32 -5.30
CA ASP A 46 8.65 -0.11 -4.89
C ASP A 46 8.64 -0.47 -3.40
N PHE A 47 8.38 0.54 -2.58
CA PHE A 47 8.20 0.38 -1.14
C PHE A 47 6.78 -0.06 -0.77
N PHE A 48 5.89 -0.21 -1.74
CA PHE A 48 4.55 -0.73 -1.54
C PHE A 48 4.58 -2.26 -1.33
N GLY A 49 5.44 -2.69 -0.41
CA GLY A 49 5.58 -4.10 -0.07
C GLY A 49 4.57 -4.60 0.95
N SER A 50 3.87 -3.68 1.62
CA SER A 50 3.05 -4.02 2.78
C SER A 50 1.60 -4.34 2.41
N LYS A 51 1.41 -5.29 1.47
CA LYS A 51 0.13 -5.97 1.34
C LYS A 51 0.23 -7.30 2.05
N ASN A 52 -0.39 -7.41 3.21
CA ASN A 52 -0.47 -8.65 3.95
C ASN A 52 -1.92 -9.08 4.09
N THR A 53 -2.19 -10.34 3.73
CA THR A 53 -3.51 -10.95 3.87
C THR A 53 -3.41 -12.12 4.82
N MET A 54 -4.24 -12.13 5.84
CA MET A 54 -4.29 -13.17 6.84
C MET A 54 -5.73 -13.61 7.07
N ASN A 55 -5.92 -14.81 7.59
CA ASN A 55 -7.21 -15.32 8.05
C ASN A 55 -7.12 -15.54 9.56
N PHE A 56 -7.88 -14.74 10.30
CA PHE A 56 -7.97 -14.88 11.74
C PHE A 56 -9.25 -15.64 12.10
N VAL A 57 -9.11 -16.93 12.38
CA VAL A 57 -10.21 -17.81 12.83
C VAL A 57 -11.45 -17.71 11.91
N GLY A 58 -11.20 -17.78 10.58
CA GLY A 58 -12.28 -17.70 9.58
C GLY A 58 -12.55 -16.28 9.05
N VAL A 59 -12.02 -15.24 9.69
CA VAL A 59 -12.24 -13.86 9.26
C VAL A 59 -11.05 -13.38 8.40
N ALA A 60 -11.30 -13.11 7.13
CA ALA A 60 -10.30 -12.58 6.22
C ALA A 60 -9.92 -11.16 6.65
N THR A 61 -8.62 -10.90 6.74
CA THR A 61 -8.10 -9.58 7.12
C THR A 61 -6.95 -9.20 6.18
N MET A 62 -6.92 -7.95 5.75
CA MET A 62 -5.88 -7.40 4.91
C MET A 62 -5.37 -6.08 5.47
N SER A 63 -4.06 -5.91 5.50
CA SER A 63 -3.41 -4.64 5.75
C SER A 63 -2.70 -4.14 4.49
N LEU A 64 -2.75 -2.84 4.25
CA LEU A 64 -2.22 -2.16 3.08
C LEU A 64 -1.48 -0.89 3.50
N GLY A 65 -0.25 -0.70 3.03
CA GLY A 65 0.53 0.51 3.29
C GLY A 65 0.82 0.76 4.77
N ASP A 66 0.78 2.02 5.18
CA ASP A 66 1.01 2.46 6.56
C ASP A 66 -0.25 2.22 7.41
N ILE A 67 -0.20 1.31 8.38
CA ILE A 67 -1.35 0.94 9.23
C ILE A 67 -1.50 1.80 10.48
N GLU A 68 -0.53 2.67 10.75
CA GLU A 68 -0.56 3.65 11.83
C GLU A 68 -0.22 5.05 11.30
N PRO A 69 -0.85 6.10 11.82
CA PRO A 69 -0.51 7.47 11.46
C PRO A 69 0.93 7.80 11.91
N LYS A 70 1.70 8.49 11.05
CA LYS A 70 3.08 8.86 11.37
C LYS A 70 3.16 10.07 12.30
N ASP A 71 2.17 10.94 12.26
CA ASP A 71 2.05 12.13 13.09
C ASP A 71 0.57 12.59 13.13
N GLU A 72 0.30 13.66 13.85
CA GLU A 72 -1.05 14.21 14.07
C GLU A 72 -1.70 14.82 12.81
N THR A 73 -0.95 14.99 11.72
CA THR A 73 -1.48 15.52 10.46
C THR A 73 -2.23 14.47 9.64
N TYR A 74 -2.03 13.18 9.96
CA TYR A 74 -2.77 12.08 9.34
C TYR A 74 -4.14 11.94 9.97
N LYS A 75 -5.15 11.76 9.12
CA LYS A 75 -6.52 11.45 9.55
C LYS A 75 -6.76 9.96 9.50
N VAL A 76 -7.53 9.47 10.45
CA VAL A 76 -7.91 8.06 10.56
C VAL A 76 -9.42 7.98 10.51
N GLU A 77 -9.93 7.29 9.50
CA GLU A 77 -11.36 6.99 9.36
C GLU A 77 -11.60 5.52 9.67
N ILE A 78 -12.66 5.23 10.41
CA ILE A 78 -13.04 3.87 10.80
C ILE A 78 -14.51 3.65 10.47
N SER A 79 -14.81 2.50 9.85
CA SER A 79 -16.16 2.01 9.62
C SER A 79 -16.29 0.60 10.17
N ILE A 80 -17.38 0.35 10.91
CA ILE A 80 -17.72 -0.96 11.47
C ILE A 80 -19.16 -1.28 11.05
N ASP A 81 -19.34 -2.39 10.36
CA ASP A 81 -20.64 -2.89 9.96
C ASP A 81 -20.70 -4.42 10.16
N GLY A 82 -21.36 -4.83 11.23
CA GLY A 82 -21.38 -6.22 11.65
C GLY A 82 -19.97 -6.77 11.91
N GLU A 83 -19.56 -7.79 11.16
CA GLU A 83 -18.21 -8.37 11.23
C GLU A 83 -17.19 -7.66 10.33
N ASN A 84 -17.64 -6.67 9.54
CA ASN A 84 -16.77 -5.92 8.65
C ASN A 84 -16.15 -4.73 9.39
N TYR A 85 -14.84 -4.63 9.30
CA TYR A 85 -14.07 -3.51 9.83
C TYR A 85 -13.23 -2.90 8.72
N LYS A 86 -13.26 -1.56 8.60
CA LYS A 86 -12.40 -0.81 7.69
C LYS A 86 -11.76 0.34 8.45
N LYS A 87 -10.44 0.44 8.39
CA LYS A 87 -9.64 1.59 8.87
C LYS A 87 -8.90 2.16 7.67
N ILE A 88 -8.99 3.46 7.43
CA ILE A 88 -8.25 4.15 6.36
C ILE A 88 -7.45 5.28 6.98
N ILE A 89 -6.18 5.39 6.60
CA ILE A 89 -5.26 6.45 7.01
C ILE A 89 -4.98 7.31 5.80
N HIS A 90 -5.30 8.59 5.89
CA HIS A 90 -5.14 9.53 4.78
C HIS A 90 -4.62 10.89 5.23
N LYS A 91 -4.05 11.64 4.29
CA LYS A 91 -3.55 13.00 4.48
C LYS A 91 -3.48 13.69 3.13
N ASP A 92 -3.84 14.98 3.08
CA ASP A 92 -3.72 15.85 1.90
C ASP A 92 -4.30 15.22 0.62
N GLY A 93 -5.51 14.64 0.74
CA GLY A 93 -6.21 14.01 -0.38
C GLY A 93 -5.62 12.69 -0.85
N LYS A 94 -4.72 12.05 -0.10
CA LYS A 94 -4.11 10.77 -0.46
C LYS A 94 -4.28 9.74 0.64
N ILE A 95 -4.53 8.49 0.24
CA ILE A 95 -4.56 7.36 1.18
C ILE A 95 -3.16 6.80 1.32
N TYR A 96 -2.73 6.59 2.55
CA TYR A 96 -1.41 6.05 2.89
C TYR A 96 -1.48 4.60 3.37
N GLY A 97 -2.59 4.21 3.96
CA GLY A 97 -2.76 2.86 4.43
C GLY A 97 -4.19 2.50 4.78
N ALA A 98 -4.45 1.21 4.90
CA ALA A 98 -5.75 0.69 5.28
C ALA A 98 -5.65 -0.68 5.96
N ILE A 99 -6.61 -0.96 6.83
CA ILE A 99 -6.91 -2.29 7.35
C ILE A 99 -8.34 -2.62 6.95
N ILE A 100 -8.54 -3.80 6.36
CA ILE A 100 -9.87 -4.31 5.99
C ILE A 100 -10.03 -5.69 6.61
N GLN A 101 -11.16 -5.92 7.25
CA GLN A 101 -11.54 -7.21 7.82
C GLN A 101 -12.96 -7.57 7.37
N GLY A 102 -13.19 -8.86 7.11
CA GLY A 102 -14.45 -9.38 6.61
C GLY A 102 -14.53 -9.32 5.08
N ASP A 103 -15.33 -8.43 4.53
CA ASP A 103 -15.42 -8.26 3.07
C ASP A 103 -14.20 -7.51 2.52
N LEU A 104 -13.38 -8.21 1.74
CA LEU A 104 -12.17 -7.68 1.10
C LEU A 104 -12.42 -7.16 -0.33
N SER A 105 -13.63 -7.08 -0.83
CA SER A 105 -13.94 -6.64 -2.20
C SER A 105 -13.38 -5.24 -2.52
N TYR A 106 -13.32 -4.37 -1.51
CA TYR A 106 -12.78 -3.01 -1.62
C TYR A 106 -11.24 -2.94 -1.67
N ALA A 107 -10.54 -4.02 -1.39
CA ALA A 107 -9.07 -4.05 -1.28
C ALA A 107 -8.35 -3.70 -2.59
N GLY A 108 -8.93 -4.04 -3.74
CA GLY A 108 -8.36 -3.73 -5.06
C GLY A 108 -8.25 -2.22 -5.30
N VAL A 109 -9.32 -1.49 -5.05
CA VAL A 109 -9.37 -0.02 -5.18
C VAL A 109 -8.36 0.62 -4.24
N LEU A 110 -8.38 0.29 -2.96
CA LEU A 110 -7.44 0.82 -1.97
C LEU A 110 -5.98 0.53 -2.32
N THR A 111 -5.69 -0.68 -2.81
CA THR A 111 -4.34 -1.04 -3.24
C THR A 111 -3.84 -0.06 -4.30
N GLN A 112 -4.65 0.25 -5.31
CA GLN A 112 -4.28 1.15 -6.38
C GLN A 112 -4.13 2.60 -5.88
N LEU A 113 -5.08 3.07 -5.09
CA LEU A 113 -5.06 4.43 -4.53
C LEU A 113 -3.81 4.70 -3.69
N ILE A 114 -3.41 3.73 -2.85
CA ILE A 114 -2.23 3.83 -2.00
C ILE A 114 -0.95 3.74 -2.83
N LYS A 115 -0.87 2.76 -3.72
CA LYS A 115 0.33 2.49 -4.53
C LYS A 115 0.68 3.66 -5.44
N GLU A 116 -0.30 4.16 -6.17
CA GLU A 116 -0.11 5.23 -7.15
C GLU A 116 -0.26 6.63 -6.54
N LYS A 117 -0.56 6.71 -5.22
CA LYS A 117 -0.80 7.97 -4.48
C LYS A 117 -1.82 8.88 -5.18
N ILE A 118 -2.91 8.27 -5.67
CA ILE A 118 -3.96 8.95 -6.40
C ILE A 118 -4.63 9.98 -5.48
N ASP A 119 -4.85 11.19 -6.01
CA ASP A 119 -5.52 12.26 -5.28
C ASP A 119 -7.03 12.03 -5.27
N ILE A 120 -7.60 11.87 -4.07
CA ILE A 120 -9.02 11.67 -3.84
C ILE A 120 -9.73 12.94 -3.38
N SER A 121 -9.07 14.09 -3.33
CA SER A 121 -9.64 15.35 -2.81
C SER A 121 -10.87 15.84 -3.58
N LYS A 122 -11.01 15.44 -4.84
CA LYS A 122 -12.14 15.79 -5.69
C LYS A 122 -13.30 14.79 -5.61
N VAL A 123 -13.12 13.67 -4.94
CA VAL A 123 -14.18 12.67 -4.76
C VAL A 123 -15.10 13.13 -3.65
N THR A 124 -16.38 13.24 -3.92
CA THR A 124 -17.40 13.73 -2.97
C THR A 124 -18.07 12.61 -2.19
N LYS A 125 -17.83 11.36 -2.54
CA LYS A 125 -18.33 10.18 -1.84
C LYS A 125 -17.63 10.00 -0.49
N ASN A 126 -18.24 9.17 0.36
CA ASN A 126 -17.58 8.69 1.56
C ASN A 126 -16.31 7.93 1.17
N ILE A 127 -15.25 8.08 1.96
CA ILE A 127 -13.94 7.45 1.68
C ILE A 127 -14.01 5.91 1.58
N PHE A 128 -15.02 5.31 2.22
CA PHE A 128 -15.26 3.85 2.16
C PHE A 128 -16.03 3.39 0.93
N ASP A 129 -16.58 4.33 0.13
CA ASP A 129 -17.41 4.07 -1.05
C ASP A 129 -16.75 4.51 -2.36
N ILE A 130 -15.47 4.92 -2.29
CA ILE A 130 -14.68 5.30 -3.46
C ILE A 130 -14.46 4.08 -4.35
N ASP A 131 -14.72 4.22 -5.63
CA ASP A 131 -14.52 3.18 -6.62
C ASP A 131 -13.74 3.67 -7.84
N TYR A 132 -13.43 2.79 -8.78
CA TYR A 132 -12.69 3.14 -9.99
C TYR A 132 -13.41 4.18 -10.86
N ALA A 133 -14.75 4.18 -10.88
CA ALA A 133 -15.53 5.10 -11.70
C ALA A 133 -15.36 6.57 -11.26
N ASP A 134 -15.00 6.82 -10.01
CA ASP A 134 -14.77 8.17 -9.51
C ASP A 134 -13.57 8.87 -10.17
N PHE A 135 -12.69 8.11 -10.82
CA PHE A 135 -11.47 8.58 -11.47
C PHE A 135 -11.55 8.63 -12.99
N PHE A 136 -12.69 8.28 -13.58
CA PHE A 136 -12.90 8.34 -15.02
C PHE A 136 -13.81 9.49 -15.42
N ASN A 137 -13.55 10.05 -16.59
CA ASN A 137 -14.48 10.88 -17.34
C ASN A 137 -15.04 10.07 -18.50
N ILE A 138 -16.25 10.42 -18.91
CA ILE A 138 -16.83 9.96 -20.18
C ILE A 138 -16.60 11.06 -21.21
N GLU A 139 -15.83 10.76 -22.24
CA GLU A 139 -15.57 11.67 -23.34
C GLU A 139 -16.79 11.76 -24.28
N LYS A 140 -16.81 12.76 -25.18
CA LYS A 140 -17.93 12.96 -26.11
C LYS A 140 -18.15 11.79 -27.08
N ASN A 141 -17.13 10.97 -27.30
CA ASN A 141 -17.17 9.75 -28.11
C ASN A 141 -17.55 8.50 -27.30
N PHE A 142 -18.00 8.66 -26.05
CA PHE A 142 -18.32 7.60 -25.08
C PHE A 142 -17.11 6.72 -24.68
N GLU A 143 -15.89 7.15 -24.91
CA GLU A 143 -14.71 6.50 -24.36
C GLU A 143 -14.44 7.01 -22.95
N PHE A 144 -13.75 6.19 -22.14
CA PHE A 144 -13.34 6.58 -20.79
C PHE A 144 -11.91 7.12 -20.81
N SER A 145 -11.71 8.23 -20.12
CA SER A 145 -10.38 8.79 -19.83
C SER A 145 -10.17 8.93 -18.33
N TYR A 146 -8.93 8.91 -17.88
CA TYR A 146 -8.62 9.24 -16.48
C TYR A 146 -8.81 10.73 -16.24
N LYS A 147 -9.32 11.07 -15.04
CA LYS A 147 -9.42 12.46 -14.54
C LYS A 147 -8.06 13.00 -14.17
#